data_cf1729c8391f9ee43a719584eeb26cca
#
_entry.id   cf1729c8391f9ee43a719584eeb26cca
#
_cell.length_a   1.000
_cell.length_b   1.000
_cell.length_c   1.000
_cell.angle_alpha   90.00
_cell.angle_beta   90.00
_cell.angle_gamma   90.00
#
_symmetry.space_group_name_H-M   'P 1'
#
loop_
_entity.id
_entity.type
_entity.pdbx_description
1 polymer ?
#
loop_
_entity_poly.entity_id
_entity_poly.type
_entity_poly.pdbx_seq_one_letter_code
_entity_poly.pdbx_strand_id
1 'polypeptide(L)'
;MVIGGTAFVGRAIVGDALGRGHEVTTFNRGLTGKDIDGVEALRGDRSTDEGVQPLAGRSFDAVIDPGGQVPAHVLRTARAMAESAPFYAFVSTTAVYQTWNATSLDESAATWPGVANQDGDPADLEKMRVHKRGCELAVEQTYGLGACLIARSGSIVGAHDNLGQLPWWLTRIAQGGRVLAPGDPARGLQLIEARDLSAFVLDQVEARAGGIHNAVPDGPNTTMGQLVDHCVQATGSIATPVWMEEGFLLSQGVQPWTELPLWIPDVPDTAGFWAVSGASAKAAGLRIRPFGDSVRDTWQWLRSGGKVQAAPGTPPLGLAGEKEQQVLAAWDARLSGGN
;
A
#
# COMPACT_ATOMS: atom_id res chain seq x y z
N MET A 1 1.61 -3.00 20.74
CA MET A 1 0.21 -2.74 20.33
C MET A 1 0.16 -2.40 18.84
N VAL A 2 -0.90 -2.83 18.13
CA VAL A 2 -1.14 -2.49 16.71
C VAL A 2 -2.45 -1.71 16.58
N ILE A 3 -2.39 -0.51 15.97
CA ILE A 3 -3.59 0.28 15.68
C ILE A 3 -4.27 -0.31 14.43
N GLY A 4 -5.52 -0.74 14.55
CA GLY A 4 -6.21 -1.50 13.49
C GLY A 4 -5.95 -3.00 13.61
N GLY A 5 -5.22 -3.61 12.68
CA GLY A 5 -4.81 -5.03 12.74
C GLY A 5 -5.76 -6.02 12.09
N THR A 6 -6.93 -5.58 11.62
CA THR A 6 -7.96 -6.49 11.04
C THR A 6 -7.91 -6.60 9.52
N ALA A 7 -7.19 -5.71 8.84
CA ALA A 7 -7.14 -5.64 7.38
C ALA A 7 -5.70 -5.46 6.87
N PHE A 8 -5.44 -5.97 5.69
CA PHE A 8 -4.24 -5.84 4.85
C PHE A 8 -2.91 -5.75 5.64
N VAL A 9 -2.19 -4.60 5.56
CA VAL A 9 -0.88 -4.40 6.21
C VAL A 9 -0.97 -4.62 7.72
N GLY A 10 -2.01 -4.08 8.37
CA GLY A 10 -2.22 -4.27 9.80
C GLY A 10 -2.40 -5.75 10.18
N ARG A 11 -3.12 -6.51 9.35
CA ARG A 11 -3.29 -7.95 9.51
C ARG A 11 -1.97 -8.70 9.32
N ALA A 12 -1.16 -8.31 8.33
CA ALA A 12 0.16 -8.91 8.10
C ALA A 12 1.07 -8.68 9.31
N ILE A 13 1.10 -7.46 9.87
CA ILE A 13 1.88 -7.11 11.05
C ILE A 13 1.44 -7.92 12.28
N VAL A 14 0.14 -8.03 12.51
CA VAL A 14 -0.39 -8.83 13.64
C VAL A 14 -0.01 -10.30 13.49
N GLY A 15 -0.19 -10.88 12.30
CA GLY A 15 0.15 -12.29 12.05
C GLY A 15 1.64 -12.58 12.19
N ASP A 16 2.50 -11.70 11.69
CA ASP A 16 3.96 -11.83 11.81
C ASP A 16 4.41 -11.66 13.28
N ALA A 17 3.90 -10.66 13.99
CA ALA A 17 4.20 -10.44 15.40
C ALA A 17 3.83 -11.66 16.28
N LEU A 18 2.63 -12.22 16.10
CA LEU A 18 2.21 -13.45 16.77
C LEU A 18 3.13 -14.64 16.39
N GLY A 19 3.50 -14.76 15.12
CA GLY A 19 4.42 -15.79 14.63
C GLY A 19 5.82 -15.70 15.23
N ARG A 20 6.25 -14.49 15.62
CA ARG A 20 7.51 -14.22 16.35
C ARG A 20 7.39 -14.42 17.88
N GLY A 21 6.19 -14.72 18.39
CA GLY A 21 5.96 -14.96 19.81
C GLY A 21 5.68 -13.69 20.63
N HIS A 22 5.36 -12.57 19.98
CA HIS A 22 4.96 -11.34 20.70
C HIS A 22 3.56 -11.46 21.27
N GLU A 23 3.32 -10.85 22.40
CA GLU A 23 1.98 -10.56 22.91
C GLU A 23 1.43 -9.35 22.14
N VAL A 24 0.32 -9.56 21.42
CA VAL A 24 -0.23 -8.54 20.55
C VAL A 24 -1.57 -8.03 21.08
N THR A 25 -1.64 -6.73 21.33
CA THR A 25 -2.90 -6.02 21.57
C THR A 25 -3.27 -5.23 20.31
N THR A 26 -4.49 -5.39 19.80
CA THR A 26 -5.02 -4.56 18.73
C THR A 26 -5.93 -3.47 19.29
N PHE A 27 -5.84 -2.25 18.75
CA PHE A 27 -6.74 -1.15 19.10
C PHE A 27 -7.51 -0.72 17.83
N ASN A 28 -8.81 -0.97 17.79
CA ASN A 28 -9.64 -0.71 16.63
C ASN A 28 -11.12 -0.54 16.98
N ARG A 29 -11.93 -0.08 16.03
CA ARG A 29 -13.38 0.12 16.18
C ARG A 29 -14.21 -1.17 16.08
N GLY A 30 -13.62 -2.28 15.63
CA GLY A 30 -14.34 -3.54 15.38
C GLY A 30 -15.26 -3.53 14.15
N LEU A 31 -15.04 -2.63 13.17
CA LEU A 31 -15.95 -2.42 12.03
C LEU A 31 -15.50 -3.11 10.74
N THR A 32 -14.20 -3.34 10.55
CA THR A 32 -13.63 -3.74 9.24
C THR A 32 -13.30 -5.21 9.09
N GLY A 33 -13.40 -6.00 10.14
CA GLY A 33 -13.09 -7.43 10.08
C GLY A 33 -12.97 -8.04 11.47
N LYS A 34 -12.79 -9.37 11.51
CA LYS A 34 -12.53 -10.09 12.76
C LYS A 34 -11.08 -9.91 13.16
N ASP A 35 -10.84 -9.77 14.45
CA ASP A 35 -9.50 -9.86 15.00
C ASP A 35 -8.88 -11.23 14.68
N ILE A 36 -7.56 -11.28 14.66
CA ILE A 36 -6.82 -12.53 14.51
C ILE A 36 -6.85 -13.24 15.88
N ASP A 37 -7.01 -14.56 15.86
CA ASP A 37 -6.96 -15.35 17.10
C ASP A 37 -5.61 -15.18 17.79
N GLY A 38 -5.63 -15.05 19.11
CA GLY A 38 -4.43 -14.87 19.94
C GLY A 38 -4.09 -13.41 20.26
N VAL A 39 -4.85 -12.42 19.79
CA VAL A 39 -4.67 -11.02 20.17
C VAL A 39 -5.58 -10.63 21.35
N GLU A 40 -5.12 -9.69 22.17
CA GLU A 40 -6.00 -8.91 23.02
C GLU A 40 -6.63 -7.79 22.19
N ALA A 41 -7.96 -7.72 22.14
CA ALA A 41 -8.66 -6.72 21.34
C ALA A 41 -9.21 -5.59 22.22
N LEU A 42 -8.64 -4.39 22.10
CA LEU A 42 -9.16 -3.16 22.67
C LEU A 42 -10.07 -2.45 21.65
N ARG A 43 -11.24 -2.00 22.09
CA ARG A 43 -12.18 -1.27 21.27
C ARG A 43 -12.16 0.21 21.61
N GLY A 44 -12.03 1.04 20.58
CA GLY A 44 -12.08 2.48 20.70
C GLY A 44 -11.96 3.17 19.37
N ASP A 45 -12.26 4.46 19.33
CA ASP A 45 -12.16 5.31 18.15
C ASP A 45 -11.19 6.47 18.41
N ARG A 46 -10.04 6.44 17.74
CA ARG A 46 -9.02 7.48 17.87
C ARG A 46 -9.42 8.85 17.34
N SER A 47 -10.61 8.98 16.74
CA SER A 47 -11.14 10.26 16.28
C SER A 47 -11.59 11.16 17.43
N THR A 48 -11.81 10.61 18.65
CA THR A 48 -12.24 11.36 19.83
C THR A 48 -11.33 11.09 21.04
N ASP A 49 -11.34 11.99 22.02
CA ASP A 49 -10.55 11.85 23.25
C ASP A 49 -11.13 10.74 24.14
N GLU A 50 -12.45 10.60 24.16
CA GLU A 50 -13.13 9.50 24.86
C GLU A 50 -12.79 8.16 24.23
N GLY A 51 -12.66 8.12 22.90
CA GLY A 51 -12.38 6.89 22.16
C GLY A 51 -10.99 6.33 22.41
N VAL A 52 -10.03 7.10 22.88
CA VAL A 52 -8.68 6.63 23.27
C VAL A 52 -8.58 6.29 24.75
N GLN A 53 -9.60 6.51 25.56
CA GLN A 53 -9.61 6.16 27.00
C GLN A 53 -9.27 4.68 27.28
N PRO A 54 -9.63 3.68 26.45
CA PRO A 54 -9.22 2.31 26.67
C PRO A 54 -7.70 2.09 26.69
N LEU A 55 -6.90 3.06 26.21
CA LEU A 55 -5.43 3.04 26.25
C LEU A 55 -4.86 3.54 27.59
N ALA A 56 -5.67 4.24 28.39
CA ALA A 56 -5.22 4.81 29.66
C ALA A 56 -4.74 3.73 30.64
N GLY A 57 -3.59 3.94 31.25
CA GLY A 57 -2.97 2.99 32.19
C GLY A 57 -2.39 1.73 31.53
N ARG A 58 -2.43 1.64 30.23
CA ARG A 58 -1.78 0.54 29.46
C ARG A 58 -0.34 0.90 29.15
N SER A 59 0.50 -0.12 29.07
CA SER A 59 1.91 0.02 28.73
C SER A 59 2.29 -1.01 27.67
N PHE A 60 3.07 -0.60 26.67
CA PHE A 60 3.49 -1.45 25.57
C PHE A 60 4.97 -1.19 25.23
N ASP A 61 5.69 -2.20 24.75
CA ASP A 61 7.07 -2.02 24.28
C ASP A 61 7.13 -1.14 23.03
N ALA A 62 6.09 -1.18 22.20
CA ALA A 62 5.93 -0.33 21.02
C ALA A 62 4.48 -0.20 20.57
N VAL A 63 4.21 0.86 19.80
CA VAL A 63 2.98 1.05 19.05
C VAL A 63 3.30 0.97 17.57
N ILE A 64 2.49 0.24 16.80
CA ILE A 64 2.57 0.19 15.34
C ILE A 64 1.26 0.71 14.75
N ASP A 65 1.33 1.75 13.93
CA ASP A 65 0.19 2.35 13.24
C ASP A 65 0.30 2.15 11.73
N PRO A 66 -0.33 1.11 11.16
CA PRO A 66 -0.21 0.76 9.76
C PRO A 66 -1.09 1.61 8.83
N GLY A 67 -1.91 2.54 9.31
CA GLY A 67 -2.90 3.12 8.45
C GLY A 67 -3.52 4.46 8.86
N GLY A 68 -2.84 5.28 9.63
CA GLY A 68 -3.32 6.63 9.96
C GLY A 68 -3.52 7.51 8.72
N GLN A 69 -4.68 8.17 8.62
CA GLN A 69 -5.07 9.03 7.48
C GLN A 69 -5.35 10.47 7.91
N VAL A 70 -5.77 10.68 9.15
CA VAL A 70 -6.09 12.00 9.70
C VAL A 70 -5.05 12.35 10.74
N PRO A 71 -4.29 13.45 10.56
CA PRO A 71 -3.20 13.84 11.47
C PRO A 71 -3.63 13.99 12.92
N ALA A 72 -4.75 14.67 13.18
CA ALA A 72 -5.26 14.86 14.54
C ALA A 72 -5.56 13.52 15.24
N HIS A 73 -6.04 12.52 14.51
CA HIS A 73 -6.31 11.18 15.05
C HIS A 73 -5.01 10.43 15.40
N VAL A 74 -3.98 10.55 14.54
CA VAL A 74 -2.65 9.98 14.80
C VAL A 74 -2.00 10.66 15.98
N LEU A 75 -2.04 12.01 16.03
CA LEU A 75 -1.49 12.81 17.13
C LEU A 75 -2.12 12.43 18.47
N ARG A 76 -3.45 12.25 18.49
CA ARG A 76 -4.17 11.86 19.73
C ARG A 76 -3.67 10.50 20.23
N THR A 77 -3.55 9.52 19.36
CA THR A 77 -3.05 8.19 19.75
C THR A 77 -1.58 8.25 20.17
N ALA A 78 -0.75 8.98 19.42
CA ALA A 78 0.67 9.15 19.72
C ALA A 78 0.86 9.78 21.12
N ARG A 79 0.11 10.85 21.43
CA ARG A 79 0.15 11.51 22.74
C ARG A 79 -0.36 10.61 23.88
N ALA A 80 -1.43 9.85 23.64
CA ALA A 80 -1.97 8.92 24.64
C ALA A 80 -0.96 7.83 25.04
N MET A 81 -0.03 7.50 24.14
CA MET A 81 0.95 6.43 24.35
C MET A 81 2.37 6.92 24.63
N ALA A 82 2.65 8.21 24.57
CA ALA A 82 4.01 8.77 24.64
C ALA A 82 4.78 8.39 25.92
N GLU A 83 4.09 8.33 27.07
CA GLU A 83 4.71 7.98 28.35
C GLU A 83 4.73 6.47 28.64
N SER A 84 3.95 5.69 27.89
CA SER A 84 3.70 4.27 28.17
C SER A 84 4.13 3.32 27.05
N ALA A 85 4.64 3.85 25.94
CA ALA A 85 5.24 3.08 24.86
C ALA A 85 6.49 3.84 24.32
N PRO A 86 7.71 3.33 24.52
CA PRO A 86 8.94 4.05 24.19
C PRO A 86 9.24 4.14 22.69
N PHE A 87 8.49 3.44 21.84
CA PHE A 87 8.73 3.43 20.40
C PHE A 87 7.41 3.44 19.61
N TYR A 88 7.37 4.21 18.52
CA TYR A 88 6.20 4.30 17.63
C TYR A 88 6.60 4.07 16.18
N ALA A 89 6.03 3.06 15.53
CA ALA A 89 6.21 2.81 14.10
C ALA A 89 4.96 3.24 13.32
N PHE A 90 5.15 4.10 12.32
CA PHE A 90 4.09 4.58 11.45
C PHE A 90 4.33 4.16 10.01
N VAL A 91 3.37 3.48 9.40
CA VAL A 91 3.41 3.17 7.97
C VAL A 91 2.81 4.35 7.20
N SER A 92 3.71 5.09 6.56
CA SER A 92 3.39 6.19 5.66
C SER A 92 3.41 5.74 4.21
N THR A 93 3.58 6.65 3.28
CA THR A 93 3.57 6.39 1.84
C THR A 93 4.58 7.28 1.13
N THR A 94 5.15 6.80 0.04
CA THR A 94 5.96 7.62 -0.87
C THR A 94 5.14 8.73 -1.55
N ALA A 95 3.81 8.66 -1.52
CA ALA A 95 2.95 9.73 -2.02
C ALA A 95 3.07 11.07 -1.26
N VAL A 96 3.80 11.11 -0.13
CA VAL A 96 4.14 12.36 0.56
C VAL A 96 5.10 13.25 -0.21
N TYR A 97 5.82 12.74 -1.21
CA TYR A 97 6.70 13.54 -2.06
C TYR A 97 5.91 14.45 -3.00
N GLN A 98 6.40 15.69 -3.19
CA GLN A 98 5.72 16.70 -4.02
C GLN A 98 5.75 16.38 -5.50
N THR A 99 6.84 15.80 -5.98
CA THR A 99 7.06 15.56 -7.40
C THR A 99 7.57 14.14 -7.65
N TRP A 100 7.30 13.63 -8.85
CA TRP A 100 7.73 12.32 -9.32
C TRP A 100 8.56 12.42 -10.60
N ASN A 101 9.04 13.62 -10.92
CA ASN A 101 9.80 13.91 -12.14
C ASN A 101 11.29 13.61 -12.03
N ALA A 102 11.77 13.23 -10.83
CA ALA A 102 13.16 12.86 -10.61
C ALA A 102 13.38 11.37 -10.82
N THR A 103 14.52 10.99 -11.38
CA THR A 103 14.88 9.58 -11.63
C THR A 103 15.25 8.79 -10.38
N SER A 104 15.43 9.45 -9.23
CA SER A 104 15.67 8.82 -7.93
C SER A 104 15.26 9.79 -6.83
N LEU A 105 14.15 9.46 -6.16
CA LEU A 105 13.70 10.18 -4.97
C LEU A 105 14.17 9.42 -3.74
N ASP A 106 14.88 10.08 -2.84
CA ASP A 106 15.24 9.54 -1.53
C ASP A 106 14.52 10.29 -0.40
N GLU A 107 14.83 9.95 0.84
CA GLU A 107 14.18 10.50 2.03
C GLU A 107 14.41 12.02 2.22
N SER A 108 15.40 12.59 1.55
CA SER A 108 15.71 14.04 1.57
C SER A 108 14.83 14.85 0.60
N ALA A 109 14.12 14.20 -0.31
CA ALA A 109 13.29 14.88 -1.31
C ALA A 109 12.15 15.67 -0.66
N ALA A 110 11.76 16.77 -1.31
CA ALA A 110 10.71 17.65 -0.82
C ALA A 110 9.36 16.94 -0.68
N THR A 111 8.74 17.10 0.50
CA THR A 111 7.42 16.54 0.81
C THR A 111 6.33 17.60 0.78
N TRP A 112 5.10 17.19 0.63
CA TRP A 112 3.93 18.07 0.82
C TRP A 112 3.97 18.75 2.19
N PRO A 113 3.44 19.99 2.33
CA PRO A 113 3.37 20.68 3.61
C PRO A 113 2.27 20.02 4.47
N GLY A 114 2.65 19.23 5.46
CA GLY A 114 1.73 18.62 6.42
C GLY A 114 1.52 19.48 7.66
N VAL A 115 0.41 19.25 8.36
CA VAL A 115 0.11 19.86 9.67
C VAL A 115 -0.29 18.76 10.65
N ALA A 116 0.46 18.61 11.75
CA ALA A 116 0.35 17.49 12.70
C ALA A 116 -1.02 17.39 13.41
N ASN A 117 -1.74 18.48 13.55
CA ASN A 117 -3.06 18.52 14.20
C ASN A 117 -4.21 18.80 13.22
N GLN A 118 -3.99 18.66 11.92
CA GLN A 118 -5.03 18.82 10.91
C GLN A 118 -6.11 17.76 11.11
N ASP A 119 -7.36 18.18 11.20
CA ASP A 119 -8.54 17.32 11.36
C ASP A 119 -9.37 17.27 10.07
N GLY A 120 -10.38 16.39 10.06
CA GLY A 120 -11.24 16.12 8.90
C GLY A 120 -10.67 15.10 7.94
N ASP A 121 -11.56 14.38 7.25
CA ASP A 121 -11.14 13.39 6.24
C ASP A 121 -10.61 14.07 4.98
N PRO A 122 -9.57 13.51 4.33
CA PRO A 122 -9.07 14.03 3.06
C PRO A 122 -10.12 13.82 1.95
N ALA A 123 -10.54 14.90 1.30
CA ALA A 123 -11.59 14.87 0.28
C ALA A 123 -11.10 14.35 -1.09
N ASP A 124 -9.79 14.39 -1.33
CA ASP A 124 -9.17 14.05 -2.60
C ASP A 124 -7.72 13.55 -2.40
N LEU A 125 -7.10 13.13 -3.49
CA LEU A 125 -5.74 12.57 -3.47
C LEU A 125 -4.69 13.58 -2.98
N GLU A 126 -4.81 14.86 -3.34
CA GLU A 126 -3.84 15.89 -2.92
C GLU A 126 -3.92 16.11 -1.40
N LYS A 127 -5.14 16.27 -0.88
CA LYS A 127 -5.36 16.37 0.57
C LYS A 127 -4.90 15.13 1.31
N MET A 128 -5.10 13.93 0.73
CA MET A 128 -4.60 12.69 1.29
C MET A 128 -3.07 12.72 1.46
N ARG A 129 -2.33 13.24 0.48
CA ARG A 129 -0.87 13.37 0.53
C ARG A 129 -0.43 14.35 1.63
N VAL A 130 -1.07 15.52 1.71
CA VAL A 130 -0.87 16.53 2.77
C VAL A 130 -1.16 15.94 4.15
N HIS A 131 -2.29 15.21 4.29
CA HIS A 131 -2.65 14.55 5.55
C HIS A 131 -1.65 13.47 5.95
N LYS A 132 -1.20 12.64 5.01
CA LYS A 132 -0.18 11.63 5.31
C LYS A 132 1.12 12.25 5.83
N ARG A 133 1.58 13.36 5.24
CA ARG A 133 2.72 14.10 5.79
C ARG A 133 2.41 14.69 7.17
N GLY A 134 1.18 15.19 7.38
CA GLY A 134 0.73 15.63 8.71
C GLY A 134 0.75 14.51 9.76
N CYS A 135 0.38 13.28 9.39
CA CYS A 135 0.50 12.11 10.25
C CYS A 135 1.95 11.79 10.62
N GLU A 136 2.89 11.87 9.66
CA GLU A 136 4.32 11.73 9.95
C GLU A 136 4.76 12.76 10.98
N LEU A 137 4.42 14.03 10.76
CA LEU A 137 4.75 15.13 11.68
C LEU A 137 4.13 14.94 13.07
N ALA A 138 2.93 14.39 13.18
CA ALA A 138 2.29 14.07 14.45
C ALA A 138 3.11 13.08 15.28
N VAL A 139 3.66 12.05 14.63
CA VAL A 139 4.52 11.05 15.28
C VAL A 139 5.90 11.63 15.58
N GLU A 140 6.54 12.30 14.61
CA GLU A 140 7.85 12.94 14.76
C GLU A 140 7.88 13.94 15.92
N GLN A 141 6.87 14.81 16.05
CA GLN A 141 6.77 15.82 17.12
C GLN A 141 6.53 15.20 18.49
N THR A 142 5.91 14.03 18.55
CA THR A 142 5.58 13.38 19.82
C THR A 142 6.74 12.53 20.33
N TYR A 143 7.41 11.77 19.47
CA TYR A 143 8.43 10.78 19.85
C TYR A 143 9.85 11.22 19.51
N GLY A 144 10.04 12.13 18.54
CA GLY A 144 11.34 12.39 17.92
C GLY A 144 11.80 11.23 17.01
N LEU A 145 12.62 11.56 16.01
CA LEU A 145 13.08 10.58 15.00
C LEU A 145 13.88 9.42 15.60
N GLY A 146 14.50 9.59 16.77
CA GLY A 146 15.25 8.51 17.44
C GLY A 146 14.35 7.45 18.10
N ALA A 147 13.09 7.79 18.38
CA ALA A 147 12.12 6.90 19.03
C ALA A 147 10.89 6.62 18.15
N CYS A 148 10.95 6.94 16.86
CA CYS A 148 9.91 6.55 15.91
C CYS A 148 10.47 6.10 14.58
N LEU A 149 9.79 5.13 13.97
CA LEU A 149 9.98 4.72 12.59
C LEU A 149 8.88 5.35 11.72
N ILE A 150 9.28 6.00 10.63
CA ILE A 150 8.39 6.41 9.54
C ILE A 150 8.72 5.56 8.31
N ALA A 151 7.91 4.56 8.04
CA ALA A 151 8.08 3.68 6.88
C ALA A 151 7.24 4.19 5.71
N ARG A 152 7.83 4.94 4.78
CA ARG A 152 7.18 5.42 3.56
C ARG A 152 7.09 4.28 2.55
N SER A 153 5.98 3.57 2.54
CA SER A 153 5.77 2.46 1.60
C SER A 153 5.42 2.96 0.20
N GLY A 154 5.81 2.18 -0.80
CA GLY A 154 5.31 2.30 -2.17
C GLY A 154 3.96 1.59 -2.35
N SER A 155 3.72 1.08 -3.57
CA SER A 155 2.55 0.27 -3.87
C SER A 155 2.63 -1.07 -3.17
N ILE A 156 1.75 -1.30 -2.20
CA ILE A 156 1.70 -2.53 -1.42
C ILE A 156 0.76 -3.51 -2.11
N VAL A 157 1.19 -4.75 -2.26
CA VAL A 157 0.43 -5.85 -2.85
C VAL A 157 0.40 -7.06 -1.93
N GLY A 158 -0.45 -8.04 -2.24
CA GLY A 158 -0.48 -9.31 -1.51
C GLY A 158 -1.89 -9.78 -1.15
N ALA A 159 -1.95 -10.85 -0.38
CA ALA A 159 -3.21 -11.33 0.17
C ALA A 159 -3.85 -10.28 1.10
N HIS A 160 -5.17 -10.25 1.14
CA HIS A 160 -5.94 -9.25 1.89
C HIS A 160 -5.80 -7.80 1.41
N ASP A 161 -5.24 -7.57 0.21
CA ASP A 161 -5.18 -6.25 -0.41
C ASP A 161 -6.58 -5.63 -0.46
N ASN A 162 -6.75 -4.54 0.28
CA ASN A 162 -8.03 -3.86 0.41
C ASN A 162 -8.30 -2.82 -0.70
N LEU A 163 -7.30 -2.50 -1.52
CA LEU A 163 -7.46 -1.72 -2.74
C LEU A 163 -7.82 -2.62 -3.91
N GLY A 164 -7.33 -3.87 -3.91
CA GLY A 164 -7.64 -4.86 -4.92
C GLY A 164 -6.80 -4.76 -6.18
N GLN A 165 -5.61 -4.16 -6.13
CA GLN A 165 -4.77 -3.94 -7.31
C GLN A 165 -4.30 -5.24 -7.95
N LEU A 166 -3.54 -6.06 -7.22
CA LEU A 166 -3.12 -7.37 -7.70
C LEU A 166 -4.29 -8.38 -7.80
N PRO A 167 -5.26 -8.41 -6.87
CA PRO A 167 -6.47 -9.22 -7.00
C PRO A 167 -7.25 -8.97 -8.29
N TRP A 168 -7.33 -7.72 -8.76
CA TRP A 168 -8.01 -7.41 -10.02
C TRP A 168 -7.32 -8.08 -11.22
N TRP A 169 -6.00 -7.94 -11.35
CA TRP A 169 -5.23 -8.59 -12.43
C TRP A 169 -5.42 -10.10 -12.42
N LEU A 170 -5.30 -10.72 -11.25
CA LEU A 170 -5.51 -12.16 -11.09
C LEU A 170 -6.92 -12.59 -11.51
N THR A 171 -7.94 -11.88 -11.06
CA THR A 171 -9.33 -12.19 -11.35
C THR A 171 -9.64 -12.00 -12.83
N ARG A 172 -9.15 -10.90 -13.44
CA ARG A 172 -9.34 -10.63 -14.86
C ARG A 172 -8.64 -11.65 -15.75
N ILE A 173 -7.39 -11.97 -15.44
CA ILE A 173 -6.60 -12.95 -16.21
C ILE A 173 -7.19 -14.36 -16.06
N ALA A 174 -7.69 -14.74 -14.91
CA ALA A 174 -8.34 -16.03 -14.69
C ALA A 174 -9.58 -16.26 -15.59
N GLN A 175 -10.24 -15.19 -16.06
CA GLN A 175 -11.36 -15.29 -17.02
C GLN A 175 -10.90 -15.71 -18.43
N GLY A 176 -9.61 -15.60 -18.71
CA GLY A 176 -9.06 -15.96 -20.03
C GLY A 176 -9.40 -14.96 -21.14
N GLY A 177 -9.20 -15.40 -22.38
CA GLY A 177 -9.42 -14.61 -23.57
C GLY A 177 -8.41 -13.48 -23.74
N ARG A 178 -8.77 -12.49 -24.53
CA ARG A 178 -7.94 -11.29 -24.76
C ARG A 178 -8.05 -10.37 -23.55
N VAL A 179 -6.93 -9.94 -23.02
CA VAL A 179 -6.81 -9.04 -21.85
C VAL A 179 -6.08 -7.78 -22.27
N LEU A 180 -6.71 -6.64 -22.06
CA LEU A 180 -6.07 -5.35 -22.32
C LEU A 180 -4.89 -5.17 -21.37
N ALA A 181 -3.70 -4.86 -21.93
CA ALA A 181 -2.48 -4.60 -21.20
C ALA A 181 -1.88 -3.24 -21.62
N PRO A 182 -1.49 -2.38 -20.67
CA PRO A 182 -1.07 -1.01 -20.96
C PRO A 182 0.42 -0.90 -21.29
N GLY A 183 0.73 -0.13 -22.32
CA GLY A 183 2.07 0.37 -22.62
C GLY A 183 3.10 -0.69 -22.99
N ASP A 184 4.33 -0.43 -22.58
CA ASP A 184 5.46 -1.34 -22.80
C ASP A 184 5.48 -2.44 -21.74
N PRO A 185 5.48 -3.74 -22.11
CA PRO A 185 5.63 -4.85 -21.15
C PRO A 185 6.94 -4.78 -20.34
N ALA A 186 7.98 -4.11 -20.85
CA ALA A 186 9.23 -3.91 -20.13
C ALA A 186 9.17 -2.78 -19.08
N ARG A 187 8.06 -2.03 -19.00
CA ARG A 187 7.89 -0.97 -18.00
C ARG A 187 8.06 -1.52 -16.58
N GLY A 188 9.08 -1.02 -15.88
CA GLY A 188 9.37 -1.42 -14.51
C GLY A 188 8.30 -1.03 -13.52
N LEU A 189 8.04 -1.88 -12.54
CA LEU A 189 7.17 -1.64 -11.39
C LEU A 189 7.96 -1.84 -10.10
N GLN A 190 7.66 -1.03 -9.09
CA GLN A 190 8.28 -1.09 -7.76
C GLN A 190 7.21 -1.43 -6.73
N LEU A 191 7.11 -2.71 -6.39
CA LEU A 191 6.04 -3.25 -5.57
C LEU A 191 6.60 -3.89 -4.30
N ILE A 192 5.98 -3.61 -3.16
CA ILE A 192 6.31 -4.28 -1.90
C ILE A 192 5.16 -5.19 -1.46
N GLU A 193 5.48 -6.39 -1.01
CA GLU A 193 4.49 -7.30 -0.45
C GLU A 193 4.22 -6.96 1.01
N ALA A 194 2.96 -7.05 1.44
CA ALA A 194 2.53 -6.66 2.79
C ALA A 194 3.31 -7.37 3.91
N ARG A 195 3.73 -8.63 3.71
CA ARG A 195 4.54 -9.39 4.69
C ARG A 195 6.00 -8.95 4.71
N ASP A 196 6.55 -8.47 3.57
CA ASP A 196 7.92 -7.92 3.54
C ASP A 196 7.96 -6.58 4.27
N LEU A 197 6.94 -5.75 4.06
CA LEU A 197 6.76 -4.51 4.82
C LEU A 197 6.56 -4.80 6.31
N SER A 198 5.76 -5.80 6.66
CA SER A 198 5.54 -6.24 8.04
C SER A 198 6.83 -6.67 8.71
N ALA A 199 7.61 -7.54 8.05
CA ALA A 199 8.88 -8.03 8.58
C ALA A 199 9.84 -6.87 8.83
N PHE A 200 9.97 -5.94 7.87
CA PHE A 200 10.82 -4.76 8.04
C PHE A 200 10.37 -3.88 9.22
N VAL A 201 9.07 -3.58 9.32
CA VAL A 201 8.56 -2.76 10.44
C VAL A 201 8.83 -3.43 11.78
N LEU A 202 8.60 -4.74 11.90
CA LEU A 202 8.85 -5.47 13.14
C LEU A 202 10.34 -5.56 13.48
N ASP A 203 11.21 -5.77 12.49
CA ASP A 203 12.67 -5.77 12.70
C ASP A 203 13.15 -4.42 13.27
N GLN A 204 12.64 -3.30 12.75
CA GLN A 204 12.96 -1.96 13.26
C GLN A 204 12.38 -1.73 14.68
N VAL A 205 11.16 -2.21 14.93
CA VAL A 205 10.51 -2.13 16.25
C VAL A 205 11.30 -2.92 17.30
N GLU A 206 11.69 -4.16 17.00
CA GLU A 206 12.48 -5.01 17.90
C GLU A 206 13.85 -4.40 18.19
N ALA A 207 14.50 -3.80 17.19
CA ALA A 207 15.77 -3.10 17.32
C ALA A 207 15.62 -1.68 17.92
N ARG A 208 14.42 -1.16 18.06
CA ARG A 208 14.13 0.25 18.38
C ARG A 208 14.89 1.21 17.48
N ALA A 209 15.02 0.86 16.20
CA ALA A 209 15.73 1.64 15.21
C ALA A 209 14.78 2.66 14.58
N GLY A 210 14.87 3.89 15.06
CA GLY A 210 14.08 5.01 14.53
C GLY A 210 14.64 5.60 13.25
N GLY A 211 13.85 6.43 12.61
CA GLY A 211 14.23 7.15 11.38
C GLY A 211 13.13 7.14 10.32
N ILE A 212 13.45 7.72 9.17
CA ILE A 212 12.57 7.73 8.00
C ILE A 212 13.19 6.84 6.94
N HIS A 213 12.42 5.89 6.42
CA HIS A 213 12.87 4.98 5.37
C HIS A 213 11.81 4.87 4.26
N ASN A 214 12.24 4.94 3.02
CA ASN A 214 11.42 4.52 1.90
C ASN A 214 11.35 2.98 1.89
N ALA A 215 10.29 2.43 2.48
CA ALA A 215 10.04 1.00 2.54
C ALA A 215 9.57 0.48 1.18
N VAL A 216 10.47 0.47 0.22
CA VAL A 216 10.29 0.05 -1.17
C VAL A 216 11.50 -0.80 -1.61
N PRO A 217 11.38 -1.66 -2.63
CA PRO A 217 12.53 -2.24 -3.29
C PRO A 217 13.51 -1.14 -3.76
N ASP A 218 14.81 -1.44 -3.79
CA ASP A 218 15.81 -0.50 -4.28
C ASP A 218 15.84 -0.52 -5.84
N GLY A 219 14.86 0.12 -6.45
CA GLY A 219 14.54 0.10 -7.87
C GLY A 219 13.39 -0.85 -8.23
N PRO A 220 12.96 -0.86 -9.51
CA PRO A 220 11.93 -1.78 -9.98
C PRO A 220 12.32 -3.25 -9.74
N ASN A 221 11.39 -4.03 -9.17
CA ASN A 221 11.61 -5.45 -8.86
C ASN A 221 10.76 -6.39 -9.71
N THR A 222 9.95 -5.86 -10.61
CA THR A 222 9.21 -6.58 -11.64
C THR A 222 8.89 -5.63 -12.79
N THR A 223 8.27 -6.15 -13.86
CA THR A 223 7.75 -5.34 -14.97
C THR A 223 6.26 -5.59 -15.16
N MET A 224 5.58 -4.74 -15.93
CA MET A 224 4.17 -4.95 -16.26
C MET A 224 3.97 -6.28 -17.01
N GLY A 225 4.89 -6.64 -17.90
CA GLY A 225 4.88 -7.94 -18.58
C GLY A 225 5.03 -9.10 -17.62
N GLN A 226 6.01 -9.04 -16.72
CA GLN A 226 6.21 -10.07 -15.69
C GLN A 226 5.02 -10.20 -14.74
N LEU A 227 4.36 -9.09 -14.39
CA LEU A 227 3.12 -9.13 -13.59
C LEU A 227 2.05 -9.95 -14.31
N VAL A 228 1.80 -9.66 -15.59
CA VAL A 228 0.82 -10.38 -16.40
C VAL A 228 1.21 -11.86 -16.52
N ASP A 229 2.47 -12.16 -16.83
CA ASP A 229 2.98 -13.53 -16.97
C ASP A 229 2.84 -14.34 -15.68
N HIS A 230 3.19 -13.76 -14.53
CA HIS A 230 3.00 -14.41 -13.24
C HIS A 230 1.52 -14.66 -12.92
N CYS A 231 0.62 -13.72 -13.29
CA CYS A 231 -0.80 -13.93 -13.13
C CYS A 231 -1.33 -15.06 -14.03
N VAL A 232 -0.87 -15.15 -15.29
CA VAL A 232 -1.20 -16.26 -16.21
C VAL A 232 -0.72 -17.60 -15.61
N GLN A 233 0.52 -17.66 -15.15
CA GLN A 233 1.09 -18.86 -14.53
C GLN A 233 0.34 -19.28 -13.26
N ALA A 234 0.06 -18.34 -12.36
CA ALA A 234 -0.62 -18.63 -11.11
C ALA A 234 -2.06 -19.09 -11.30
N THR A 235 -2.78 -18.52 -12.26
CA THR A 235 -4.19 -18.87 -12.56
C THR A 235 -4.33 -20.11 -13.44
N GLY A 236 -3.28 -20.50 -14.18
CA GLY A 236 -3.35 -21.52 -15.22
C GLY A 236 -4.21 -21.11 -16.43
N SER A 237 -4.43 -19.82 -16.60
CA SER A 237 -5.30 -19.27 -17.64
C SER A 237 -4.64 -19.31 -19.02
N ILE A 238 -5.48 -19.33 -20.06
CA ILE A 238 -5.10 -19.16 -21.48
C ILE A 238 -5.29 -17.69 -21.93
N ALA A 239 -5.25 -16.75 -21.01
CA ALA A 239 -5.37 -15.34 -21.33
C ALA A 239 -4.24 -14.87 -22.24
N THR A 240 -4.59 -14.03 -23.22
CA THR A 240 -3.65 -13.44 -24.18
C THR A 240 -3.62 -11.92 -23.97
N PRO A 241 -2.53 -11.35 -23.46
CA PRO A 241 -2.42 -9.90 -23.30
C PRO A 241 -2.38 -9.21 -24.66
N VAL A 242 -3.11 -8.12 -24.77
CA VAL A 242 -3.10 -7.22 -25.94
C VAL A 242 -2.48 -5.91 -25.48
N TRP A 243 -1.19 -5.75 -25.78
CA TRP A 243 -0.43 -4.55 -25.42
C TRP A 243 -0.84 -3.38 -26.30
N MET A 244 -1.20 -2.27 -25.67
CA MET A 244 -1.67 -1.06 -26.35
C MET A 244 -0.86 0.15 -25.93
N GLU A 245 -0.57 1.02 -26.89
CA GLU A 245 0.09 2.31 -26.63
C GLU A 245 -0.69 3.12 -25.58
N GLU A 246 0.02 3.70 -24.60
CA GLU A 246 -0.58 4.50 -23.54
C GLU A 246 -1.42 5.67 -24.07
N GLY A 247 -0.91 6.37 -25.10
CA GLY A 247 -1.64 7.46 -25.74
C GLY A 247 -2.97 7.02 -26.35
N PHE A 248 -3.02 5.79 -26.90
CA PHE A 248 -4.27 5.23 -27.41
C PHE A 248 -5.25 4.96 -26.26
N LEU A 249 -4.79 4.31 -25.17
CA LEU A 249 -5.64 4.02 -24.02
C LEU A 249 -6.24 5.30 -23.43
N LEU A 250 -5.42 6.33 -23.26
CA LEU A 250 -5.87 7.64 -22.78
C LEU A 250 -6.91 8.27 -23.73
N SER A 251 -6.71 8.14 -25.06
CA SER A 251 -7.68 8.64 -26.05
C SER A 251 -9.02 7.91 -26.02
N GLN A 252 -9.03 6.64 -25.54
CA GLN A 252 -10.26 5.85 -25.32
C GLN A 252 -10.87 6.12 -23.91
N GLY A 253 -10.33 7.08 -23.17
CA GLY A 253 -10.81 7.44 -21.84
C GLY A 253 -10.51 6.39 -20.75
N VAL A 254 -9.56 5.48 -21.00
CA VAL A 254 -9.12 4.52 -19.97
C VAL A 254 -8.35 5.25 -18.88
N GLN A 255 -8.79 5.10 -17.64
CA GLN A 255 -8.21 5.80 -16.52
C GLN A 255 -7.03 5.03 -15.92
N PRO A 256 -5.83 5.66 -15.84
CA PRO A 256 -4.70 5.10 -15.12
C PRO A 256 -5.07 4.80 -13.66
N TRP A 257 -4.40 3.83 -13.06
CA TRP A 257 -4.53 3.43 -11.67
C TRP A 257 -5.90 2.88 -11.27
N THR A 258 -6.99 3.49 -11.68
CA THR A 258 -8.35 3.11 -11.28
C THR A 258 -8.95 2.03 -12.17
N GLU A 259 -8.86 2.15 -13.48
CA GLU A 259 -9.37 1.14 -14.42
C GLU A 259 -8.33 0.08 -14.79
N LEU A 260 -7.06 0.50 -14.88
CA LEU A 260 -5.93 -0.43 -15.02
C LEU A 260 -5.02 -0.27 -13.80
N PRO A 261 -5.24 -1.07 -12.75
CA PRO A 261 -4.44 -1.01 -11.53
C PRO A 261 -2.96 -1.19 -11.79
N LEU A 262 -2.12 -0.46 -11.06
CA LEU A 262 -0.66 -0.44 -11.19
C LEU A 262 -0.13 0.16 -12.51
N TRP A 263 -0.99 0.64 -13.39
CA TRP A 263 -0.56 1.39 -14.55
C TRP A 263 -0.51 2.90 -14.24
N ILE A 264 0.67 3.47 -14.42
CA ILE A 264 0.93 4.91 -14.42
C ILE A 264 1.58 5.25 -15.76
N PRO A 265 1.04 6.18 -16.55
CA PRO A 265 1.61 6.56 -17.85
C PRO A 265 3.06 7.05 -17.71
N ASP A 266 3.90 6.70 -18.68
CA ASP A 266 5.29 7.12 -18.74
C ASP A 266 5.41 8.53 -19.32
N VAL A 267 5.21 9.52 -18.49
CA VAL A 267 5.35 10.94 -18.82
C VAL A 267 6.35 11.60 -17.86
N PRO A 268 6.94 12.75 -18.24
CA PRO A 268 7.97 13.41 -17.41
C PRO A 268 7.57 13.61 -15.95
N ASP A 269 6.31 13.93 -15.68
CA ASP A 269 5.80 14.19 -14.33
C ASP A 269 5.68 12.92 -13.45
N THR A 270 5.73 11.74 -14.05
CA THR A 270 5.60 10.44 -13.36
C THR A 270 6.82 9.54 -13.53
N ALA A 271 7.89 10.03 -14.16
CA ALA A 271 9.08 9.25 -14.49
C ALA A 271 9.72 8.58 -13.25
N GLY A 272 9.68 9.24 -12.10
CA GLY A 272 10.21 8.75 -10.82
C GLY A 272 9.24 7.89 -10.01
N PHE A 273 8.00 7.67 -10.45
CA PHE A 273 6.98 6.99 -9.63
C PHE A 273 7.40 5.56 -9.24
N TRP A 274 8.05 4.85 -10.15
CA TRP A 274 8.55 3.50 -9.93
C TRP A 274 10.06 3.44 -9.66
N ALA A 275 10.67 4.59 -9.30
CA ALA A 275 12.13 4.73 -9.13
C ALA A 275 12.50 5.43 -7.82
N VAL A 276 11.69 5.30 -6.79
CA VAL A 276 12.02 5.79 -5.45
C VAL A 276 13.18 4.97 -4.89
N SER A 277 14.19 5.63 -4.31
CA SER A 277 15.32 4.93 -3.70
C SER A 277 14.88 4.20 -2.43
N GLY A 278 15.07 2.88 -2.42
CA GLY A 278 14.92 2.01 -1.26
C GLY A 278 16.24 1.71 -0.55
N ALA A 279 17.31 2.41 -0.93
CA ALA A 279 18.68 2.11 -0.44
C ALA A 279 18.78 2.18 1.08
N SER A 280 18.14 3.16 1.73
CA SER A 280 18.13 3.31 3.18
C SER A 280 17.41 2.14 3.87
N ALA A 281 16.23 1.76 3.40
CA ALA A 281 15.50 0.63 3.95
C ALA A 281 16.24 -0.71 3.74
N LYS A 282 16.86 -0.90 2.56
CA LYS A 282 17.68 -2.06 2.25
C LYS A 282 18.89 -2.15 3.20
N ALA A 283 19.58 -1.03 3.44
CA ALA A 283 20.68 -0.96 4.39
C ALA A 283 20.22 -1.24 5.83
N ALA A 284 18.98 -0.88 6.17
CA ALA A 284 18.33 -1.16 7.45
C ALA A 284 17.71 -2.57 7.52
N GLY A 285 17.92 -3.43 6.52
CA GLY A 285 17.52 -4.84 6.56
C GLY A 285 16.26 -5.20 5.79
N LEU A 286 15.63 -4.27 5.04
CA LEU A 286 14.48 -4.61 4.19
C LEU A 286 14.87 -5.69 3.18
N ARG A 287 14.09 -6.77 3.17
CA ARG A 287 14.20 -7.88 2.22
C ARG A 287 12.95 -7.97 1.39
N ILE A 288 13.13 -8.19 0.09
CA ILE A 288 12.02 -8.29 -0.87
C ILE A 288 11.99 -9.70 -1.43
N ARG A 289 10.84 -10.35 -1.33
CA ARG A 289 10.61 -11.69 -1.91
C ARG A 289 10.50 -11.63 -3.43
N PRO A 290 10.72 -12.76 -4.14
CA PRO A 290 10.40 -12.85 -5.57
C PRO A 290 8.93 -12.51 -5.80
N PHE A 291 8.64 -11.62 -6.75
CA PHE A 291 7.28 -11.13 -6.99
C PHE A 291 6.29 -12.24 -7.37
N GLY A 292 6.76 -13.28 -8.09
CA GLY A 292 5.95 -14.44 -8.43
C GLY A 292 5.38 -15.19 -7.21
N ASP A 293 6.08 -15.13 -6.06
CA ASP A 293 5.58 -15.72 -4.81
C ASP A 293 4.39 -14.94 -4.28
N SER A 294 4.47 -13.61 -4.30
CA SER A 294 3.36 -12.72 -3.92
C SER A 294 2.11 -12.95 -4.79
N VAL A 295 2.32 -13.15 -6.10
CA VAL A 295 1.23 -13.45 -7.04
C VAL A 295 0.56 -14.78 -6.72
N ARG A 296 1.36 -15.87 -6.52
CA ARG A 296 0.83 -17.19 -6.19
C ARG A 296 0.04 -17.19 -4.88
N ASP A 297 0.59 -16.57 -3.84
CA ASP A 297 -0.03 -16.54 -2.51
C ASP A 297 -1.33 -15.71 -2.52
N THR A 298 -1.34 -14.59 -3.27
CA THR A 298 -2.56 -13.78 -3.46
C THR A 298 -3.63 -14.58 -4.21
N TRP A 299 -3.24 -15.33 -5.24
CA TRP A 299 -4.17 -16.20 -5.96
C TRP A 299 -4.71 -17.33 -5.08
N GLN A 300 -3.86 -17.97 -4.29
CA GLN A 300 -4.29 -18.97 -3.33
C GLN A 300 -5.29 -18.42 -2.32
N TRP A 301 -5.04 -17.20 -1.80
CA TRP A 301 -5.96 -16.51 -0.91
C TRP A 301 -7.32 -16.27 -1.60
N LEU A 302 -7.35 -15.77 -2.83
CA LEU A 302 -8.60 -15.57 -3.59
C LEU A 302 -9.35 -16.89 -3.78
N ARG A 303 -8.67 -17.97 -4.14
CA ARG A 303 -9.27 -19.29 -4.31
C ARG A 303 -9.81 -19.91 -3.02
N SER A 304 -9.26 -19.55 -1.88
CA SER A 304 -9.75 -19.98 -0.57
C SER A 304 -10.94 -19.15 -0.05
N GLY A 305 -11.54 -18.31 -0.90
CA GLY A 305 -12.69 -17.48 -0.56
C GLY A 305 -12.33 -16.07 -0.07
N GLY A 306 -11.06 -15.67 -0.21
CA GLY A 306 -10.62 -14.31 0.07
C GLY A 306 -11.35 -13.29 -0.80
N LYS A 307 -11.70 -12.15 -0.22
CA LYS A 307 -12.41 -11.07 -0.91
C LYS A 307 -11.76 -9.74 -0.61
N VAL A 308 -11.64 -8.90 -1.64
CA VAL A 308 -11.24 -7.50 -1.48
C VAL A 308 -12.32 -6.79 -0.65
N GLN A 309 -11.89 -6.18 0.44
CA GLN A 309 -12.76 -5.40 1.33
C GLN A 309 -12.33 -3.94 1.27
N ALA A 310 -12.74 -3.24 0.20
CA ALA A 310 -12.49 -1.81 0.08
C ALA A 310 -13.16 -1.03 1.22
N ALA A 311 -12.55 0.09 1.60
CA ALA A 311 -13.16 0.99 2.57
C ALA A 311 -14.49 1.53 2.03
N PRO A 312 -15.48 1.81 2.90
CA PRO A 312 -16.73 2.41 2.47
C PRO A 312 -16.50 3.68 1.64
N GLY A 313 -17.20 3.79 0.51
CA GLY A 313 -17.06 4.92 -0.41
C GLY A 313 -15.88 4.85 -1.39
N THR A 314 -15.02 3.82 -1.30
CA THR A 314 -13.98 3.60 -2.30
C THR A 314 -14.58 2.99 -3.57
N PRO A 315 -14.43 3.61 -4.74
CA PRO A 315 -14.88 3.02 -6.00
C PRO A 315 -14.14 1.70 -6.26
N PRO A 316 -14.81 0.69 -6.86
CA PRO A 316 -14.13 -0.53 -7.24
C PRO A 316 -13.06 -0.23 -8.29
N LEU A 317 -11.89 -0.84 -8.12
CA LEU A 317 -10.83 -0.81 -9.12
C LEU A 317 -11.17 -1.74 -10.29
N GLY A 318 -10.69 -1.35 -11.45
CA GLY A 318 -10.65 -2.19 -12.61
C GLY A 318 -11.56 -1.75 -13.76
N LEU A 319 -11.15 -2.15 -14.95
CA LEU A 319 -11.85 -1.84 -16.19
C LEU A 319 -13.11 -2.72 -16.31
N ALA A 320 -14.25 -2.08 -16.60
CA ALA A 320 -15.48 -2.80 -16.86
C ALA A 320 -15.35 -3.65 -18.15
N GLY A 321 -15.84 -4.89 -18.10
CA GLY A 321 -15.67 -5.82 -19.23
C GLY A 321 -16.25 -5.31 -20.55
N GLU A 322 -17.38 -4.58 -20.52
CA GLU A 322 -17.95 -3.94 -21.71
C GLU A 322 -17.01 -2.89 -22.30
N LYS A 323 -16.43 -2.02 -21.45
CA LYS A 323 -15.47 -1.01 -21.91
C LYS A 323 -14.19 -1.67 -22.43
N GLU A 324 -13.70 -2.73 -21.78
CA GLU A 324 -12.54 -3.48 -22.29
C GLU A 324 -12.79 -4.01 -23.70
N GLN A 325 -13.95 -4.62 -23.96
CA GLN A 325 -14.31 -5.11 -25.29
C GLN A 325 -14.38 -3.99 -26.33
N GLN A 326 -14.94 -2.82 -25.97
CA GLN A 326 -15.00 -1.66 -26.85
C GLN A 326 -13.59 -1.15 -27.22
N VAL A 327 -12.69 -1.06 -26.23
CA VAL A 327 -11.30 -0.63 -26.45
C VAL A 327 -10.53 -1.64 -27.30
N LEU A 328 -10.70 -2.95 -27.05
CA LEU A 328 -10.10 -4.01 -27.86
C LEU A 328 -10.56 -3.93 -29.34
N ALA A 329 -11.85 -3.73 -29.57
CA ALA A 329 -12.40 -3.59 -30.92
C ALA A 329 -11.87 -2.31 -31.65
N ALA A 330 -11.78 -1.21 -30.92
CA ALA A 330 -11.21 0.03 -31.47
C ALA A 330 -9.72 -0.13 -31.82
N TRP A 331 -8.97 -0.89 -31.01
CA TRP A 331 -7.57 -1.22 -31.32
C TRP A 331 -7.43 -2.04 -32.57
N ASP A 332 -8.26 -3.08 -32.74
CA ASP A 332 -8.24 -3.91 -33.94
C ASP A 332 -8.59 -3.11 -35.22
N ALA A 333 -9.56 -2.20 -35.10
CA ALA A 333 -9.93 -1.30 -36.22
C ALA A 333 -8.76 -0.36 -36.58
N ARG A 334 -8.04 0.19 -35.60
CA ARG A 334 -6.85 1.02 -35.83
C ARG A 334 -5.76 0.26 -36.58
N LEU A 335 -5.47 -0.99 -36.17
CA LEU A 335 -4.45 -1.83 -36.79
C LEU A 335 -4.84 -2.21 -38.23
N SER A 336 -6.13 -2.40 -38.50
CA SER A 336 -6.66 -2.76 -39.82
C SER A 336 -6.75 -1.57 -40.77
N GLY A 337 -6.95 -0.35 -40.26
CA GLY A 337 -7.09 0.88 -41.05
C GLY A 337 -5.78 1.63 -41.34
N GLY A 338 -4.66 1.16 -40.79
CA GLY A 338 -3.33 1.75 -40.96
C GLY A 338 -2.48 1.15 -42.12
N ASN A 339 -3.09 0.39 -43.04
CA ASN A 339 -2.46 -0.12 -44.26
C ASN A 339 -2.80 0.73 -45.48
#